data_b3bf61e566e37386aff129c7448ff6b4
#
_entry.id   b3bf61e566e37386aff129c7448ff6b4
#
_cell.length_a   1.000
_cell.length_b   1.000
_cell.length_c   1.000
_cell.angle_alpha   90.00
_cell.angle_beta   90.00
_cell.angle_gamma   90.00
#
_symmetry.space_group_name_H-M   'P 1'
#
loop_
_entity.id
_entity.type
_entity.pdbx_description
1 polymer ?
#
loop_
_entity_poly.entity_id
_entity_poly.type
_entity_poly.pdbx_seq_one_letter_code
_entity_poly.pdbx_strand_id
1 'polypeptide(L)'
;TTDEVRQFVGNGIRKLIERAVPADTPAELQEEVFASFNRYYKQHCADSTRPYDGVPQLLQQLRTAGCCTAIVSNKADYGVQALAKQYFNGQLDAACGERAGIAKKPAPDMLLAIMQQLKAEPASTIYIGDSDTDIATASNAGVDCIGACWGFRGRAFLEAHGAKLLAETVGDIWKLIK
;
A
#
# COMPACT_ATOMS: atom_id res chain seq x y z
N THR A 1 -13.24 4.71 -18.61
CA THR A 1 -12.26 5.84 -18.54
C THR A 1 -11.23 5.55 -17.44
N THR A 2 -10.09 6.23 -17.49
CA THR A 2 -9.04 6.12 -16.46
C THR A 2 -9.54 6.54 -15.08
N ASP A 3 -10.41 7.54 -15.02
CA ASP A 3 -10.96 8.05 -13.77
C ASP A 3 -11.94 7.07 -13.11
N GLU A 4 -12.72 6.34 -13.89
CA GLU A 4 -13.55 5.23 -13.38
C GLU A 4 -12.67 4.11 -12.81
N VAL A 5 -11.61 3.71 -13.54
CA VAL A 5 -10.68 2.70 -13.06
C VAL A 5 -10.01 3.10 -11.75
N ARG A 6 -9.65 4.38 -11.58
CA ARG A 6 -9.12 4.91 -10.31
C ARG A 6 -10.09 4.69 -9.14
N GLN A 7 -11.40 4.79 -9.37
CA GLN A 7 -12.40 4.55 -8.31
C GLN A 7 -12.53 3.07 -7.95
N PHE A 8 -12.18 2.16 -8.86
CA PHE A 8 -12.27 0.71 -8.64
C PHE A 8 -11.09 0.16 -7.85
N VAL A 9 -9.93 0.84 -7.90
CA VAL A 9 -8.67 0.41 -7.25
C VAL A 9 -8.70 0.66 -5.73
N GLY A 10 -7.93 -0.14 -4.97
CA GLY A 10 -7.64 0.07 -3.53
C GLY A 10 -7.98 -1.11 -2.63
N ASN A 11 -8.93 -1.97 -3.01
CA ASN A 11 -9.40 -3.08 -2.17
C ASN A 11 -9.02 -4.47 -2.70
N GLY A 12 -7.92 -4.58 -3.44
CA GLY A 12 -7.45 -5.82 -4.05
C GLY A 12 -8.05 -6.11 -5.42
N ILE A 13 -7.46 -7.08 -6.14
CA ILE A 13 -7.81 -7.37 -7.55
C ILE A 13 -9.25 -7.87 -7.68
N ARG A 14 -9.74 -8.68 -6.73
CA ARG A 14 -11.11 -9.20 -6.79
C ARG A 14 -12.14 -8.08 -6.80
N LYS A 15 -12.01 -7.10 -5.90
CA LYS A 15 -12.88 -5.93 -5.86
C LYS A 15 -12.75 -5.04 -7.09
N LEU A 16 -11.56 -4.93 -7.65
CA LEU A 16 -11.35 -4.24 -8.92
C LEU A 16 -12.17 -4.90 -10.04
N ILE A 17 -12.11 -6.22 -10.18
CA ILE A 17 -12.87 -6.96 -11.21
C ILE A 17 -14.38 -6.85 -10.97
N GLU A 18 -14.86 -7.06 -9.74
CA GLU A 18 -16.28 -6.92 -9.38
C GLU A 18 -16.86 -5.54 -9.78
N ARG A 19 -16.06 -4.48 -9.65
CA ARG A 19 -16.46 -3.11 -10.00
C ARG A 19 -16.32 -2.79 -11.48
N ALA A 20 -15.43 -3.49 -12.18
CA ALA A 20 -15.11 -3.24 -13.59
C ALA A 20 -16.02 -3.98 -14.58
N VAL A 21 -16.67 -5.04 -14.14
CA VAL A 21 -17.61 -5.80 -14.96
C VAL A 21 -19.05 -5.30 -14.74
N PRO A 22 -19.98 -5.50 -15.70
CA PRO A 22 -21.41 -5.21 -15.50
C PRO A 22 -21.97 -5.92 -14.27
N ALA A 23 -22.93 -5.27 -13.58
CA ALA A 23 -23.47 -5.76 -12.31
C ALA A 23 -24.18 -7.13 -12.41
N ASP A 24 -24.68 -7.45 -13.60
CA ASP A 24 -25.38 -8.71 -13.94
C ASP A 24 -24.44 -9.81 -14.48
N THR A 25 -23.12 -9.59 -14.44
CA THR A 25 -22.15 -10.58 -14.94
C THR A 25 -22.23 -11.85 -14.10
N PRO A 26 -22.43 -13.02 -14.71
CA PRO A 26 -22.46 -14.30 -14.00
C PRO A 26 -21.17 -14.56 -13.22
N ALA A 27 -21.29 -15.19 -12.05
CA ALA A 27 -20.15 -15.47 -11.17
C ALA A 27 -19.02 -16.25 -11.85
N GLU A 28 -19.38 -17.23 -12.70
CA GLU A 28 -18.42 -18.02 -13.48
C GLU A 28 -17.58 -17.13 -14.42
N LEU A 29 -18.24 -16.19 -15.12
CA LEU A 29 -17.54 -15.26 -16.00
C LEU A 29 -16.69 -14.26 -15.22
N GLN A 30 -17.14 -13.83 -14.03
CA GLN A 30 -16.31 -12.99 -13.15
C GLN A 30 -15.02 -13.72 -12.73
N GLU A 31 -15.09 -15.03 -12.43
CA GLU A 31 -13.91 -15.84 -12.11
C GLU A 31 -12.97 -16.00 -13.31
N GLU A 32 -13.51 -16.17 -14.52
CA GLU A 32 -12.69 -16.22 -15.73
C GLU A 32 -11.95 -14.89 -15.98
N VAL A 33 -12.65 -13.76 -15.83
CA VAL A 33 -12.07 -12.42 -15.97
C VAL A 33 -10.98 -12.20 -14.90
N PHE A 34 -11.27 -12.58 -13.65
CA PHE A 34 -10.30 -12.50 -12.55
C PHE A 34 -9.05 -13.34 -12.82
N ALA A 35 -9.22 -14.59 -13.27
CA ALA A 35 -8.11 -15.47 -13.60
C ALA A 35 -7.26 -14.94 -14.77
N SER A 36 -7.93 -14.41 -15.81
CA SER A 36 -7.29 -13.82 -16.97
C SER A 36 -6.50 -12.56 -16.58
N PHE A 37 -7.12 -11.67 -15.81
CA PHE A 37 -6.46 -10.47 -15.29
C PHE A 37 -5.22 -10.82 -14.47
N ASN A 38 -5.31 -11.76 -13.52
CA ASN A 38 -4.18 -12.17 -12.69
C ASN A 38 -3.02 -12.72 -13.51
N ARG A 39 -3.32 -13.53 -14.54
CA ARG A 39 -2.29 -14.07 -15.45
C ARG A 39 -1.55 -12.97 -16.21
N TYR A 40 -2.29 -12.00 -16.73
CA TYR A 40 -1.72 -10.84 -17.41
C TYR A 40 -0.95 -9.94 -16.43
N TYR A 41 -1.57 -9.57 -15.33
CA TYR A 41 -1.01 -8.65 -14.35
C TYR A 41 0.28 -9.18 -13.70
N LYS A 42 0.40 -10.50 -13.52
CA LYS A 42 1.61 -11.13 -13.01
C LYS A 42 2.85 -10.83 -13.88
N GLN A 43 2.66 -10.69 -15.18
CA GLN A 43 3.73 -10.39 -16.13
C GLN A 43 3.95 -8.87 -16.31
N HIS A 44 2.91 -8.06 -16.11
CA HIS A 44 2.85 -6.64 -16.46
C HIS A 44 2.72 -5.68 -15.28
N CYS A 45 2.76 -6.16 -14.04
CA CYS A 45 2.55 -5.31 -12.85
C CYS A 45 3.64 -4.24 -12.65
N ALA A 46 4.77 -4.36 -13.33
CA ALA A 46 5.90 -3.43 -13.24
C ALA A 46 6.04 -2.51 -14.46
N ASP A 47 5.31 -2.74 -15.57
CA ASP A 47 5.55 -2.04 -16.86
C ASP A 47 5.45 -0.51 -16.74
N SER A 48 4.48 -0.02 -15.97
CA SER A 48 4.26 1.42 -15.77
C SER A 48 4.38 1.84 -14.29
N THR A 49 4.79 0.94 -13.41
CA THR A 49 4.95 1.22 -11.98
C THR A 49 6.36 1.72 -11.72
N ARG A 50 6.46 2.84 -11.00
CA ARG A 50 7.74 3.40 -10.55
C ARG A 50 7.56 4.04 -9.17
N PRO A 51 8.62 4.15 -8.36
CA PRO A 51 8.59 4.93 -7.13
C PRO A 51 8.25 6.39 -7.39
N TYR A 52 7.60 7.04 -6.43
CA TYR A 52 7.53 8.50 -6.42
C TYR A 52 8.93 9.09 -6.23
N ASP A 53 9.16 10.26 -6.82
CA ASP A 53 10.43 10.96 -6.71
C ASP A 53 10.78 11.25 -5.24
N GLY A 54 12.01 10.98 -4.86
CA GLY A 54 12.51 11.15 -3.49
C GLY A 54 12.29 9.95 -2.55
N VAL A 55 11.42 8.98 -2.88
CA VAL A 55 11.18 7.82 -2.01
C VAL A 55 12.43 6.94 -1.82
N PRO A 56 13.21 6.59 -2.86
CA PRO A 56 14.45 5.83 -2.64
C PRO A 56 15.46 6.56 -1.74
N GLN A 57 15.54 7.88 -1.88
CA GLN A 57 16.42 8.73 -1.05
C GLN A 57 15.95 8.76 0.41
N LEU A 58 14.64 8.87 0.64
CA LEU A 58 14.06 8.79 1.98
C LEU A 58 14.35 7.43 2.63
N LEU A 59 14.16 6.33 1.93
CA LEU A 59 14.46 4.99 2.43
C LEU A 59 15.94 4.84 2.82
N GLN A 60 16.85 5.36 1.98
CA GLN A 60 18.28 5.38 2.30
C GLN A 60 18.57 6.22 3.56
N GLN A 61 17.93 7.36 3.72
CA GLN A 61 18.08 8.25 4.87
C GLN A 61 17.58 7.59 6.15
N LEU A 62 16.39 6.95 6.10
CA LEU A 62 15.81 6.19 7.21
C LEU A 62 16.74 5.05 7.65
N ARG A 63 17.24 4.29 6.69
CA ARG A 63 18.18 3.19 6.95
C ARG A 63 19.47 3.69 7.61
N THR A 64 20.02 4.80 7.13
CA THR A 64 21.22 5.42 7.73
C THR A 64 20.97 5.86 9.17
N ALA A 65 19.75 6.27 9.50
CA ALA A 65 19.31 6.61 10.85
C ALA A 65 18.98 5.38 11.74
N GLY A 66 19.13 4.17 11.23
CA GLY A 66 18.85 2.93 11.97
C GLY A 66 17.36 2.53 12.00
N CYS A 67 16.51 3.17 11.18
CA CYS A 67 15.10 2.79 11.08
C CYS A 67 14.94 1.53 10.23
N CYS A 68 14.09 0.60 10.68
CA CYS A 68 13.56 -0.47 9.83
C CYS A 68 12.48 0.07 8.90
N THR A 69 12.46 -0.41 7.67
CA THR A 69 11.48 0.01 6.67
C THR A 69 10.79 -1.18 6.02
N ALA A 70 9.47 -1.07 5.80
CA ALA A 70 8.69 -2.15 5.23
C ALA A 70 7.56 -1.66 4.33
N ILE A 71 7.06 -2.56 3.45
CA ILE A 71 5.86 -2.34 2.64
C ILE A 71 4.74 -3.24 3.13
N VAL A 72 3.52 -2.66 3.28
CA VAL A 72 2.26 -3.36 3.50
C VAL A 72 1.25 -2.89 2.45
N SER A 73 0.73 -3.81 1.63
CA SER A 73 -0.11 -3.45 0.49
C SER A 73 -1.25 -4.44 0.22
N ASN A 74 -2.40 -3.94 -0.25
CA ASN A 74 -3.47 -4.77 -0.82
C ASN A 74 -3.19 -5.22 -2.27
N LYS A 75 -2.03 -4.86 -2.83
CA LYS A 75 -1.53 -5.46 -4.07
C LYS A 75 -1.19 -6.93 -3.82
N ALA A 76 -1.43 -7.81 -4.80
CA ALA A 76 -1.04 -9.22 -4.70
C ALA A 76 0.44 -9.38 -4.30
N ASP A 77 0.74 -10.28 -3.36
CA ASP A 77 2.07 -10.39 -2.73
C ASP A 77 3.19 -10.62 -3.76
N TYR A 78 2.95 -11.44 -4.80
CA TYR A 78 3.93 -11.62 -5.87
C TYR A 78 4.34 -10.31 -6.56
N GLY A 79 3.38 -9.39 -6.72
CA GLY A 79 3.64 -8.07 -7.31
C GLY A 79 4.39 -7.15 -6.36
N VAL A 80 4.07 -7.19 -5.05
CA VAL A 80 4.81 -6.44 -4.02
C VAL A 80 6.26 -6.89 -3.97
N GLN A 81 6.51 -8.21 -3.93
CA GLN A 81 7.87 -8.77 -3.87
C GLN A 81 8.69 -8.40 -5.13
N ALA A 82 8.08 -8.51 -6.32
CA ALA A 82 8.73 -8.15 -7.58
C ALA A 82 9.15 -6.66 -7.61
N LEU A 83 8.23 -5.75 -7.24
CA LEU A 83 8.49 -4.31 -7.22
C LEU A 83 9.48 -3.92 -6.11
N ALA A 84 9.37 -4.53 -4.92
CA ALA A 84 10.31 -4.30 -3.84
C ALA A 84 11.74 -4.68 -4.25
N LYS A 85 11.91 -5.82 -4.90
CA LYS A 85 13.21 -6.27 -5.43
C LYS A 85 13.73 -5.34 -6.53
N GLN A 86 12.86 -4.92 -7.45
CA GLN A 86 13.25 -4.11 -8.61
C GLN A 86 13.67 -2.70 -8.22
N TYR A 87 12.92 -2.04 -7.31
CA TYR A 87 13.08 -0.62 -7.03
C TYR A 87 13.74 -0.30 -5.69
N PHE A 88 13.67 -1.22 -4.72
CA PHE A 88 14.11 -0.98 -3.35
C PHE A 88 15.06 -2.06 -2.83
N ASN A 89 15.78 -2.76 -3.73
CA ASN A 89 16.66 -3.85 -3.36
C ASN A 89 17.66 -3.43 -2.27
N GLY A 90 17.63 -4.12 -1.13
CA GLY A 90 18.47 -3.82 0.03
C GLY A 90 18.07 -2.57 0.84
N GLN A 91 16.97 -1.89 0.50
CA GLN A 91 16.47 -0.73 1.25
C GLN A 91 15.28 -1.08 2.16
N LEU A 92 14.67 -2.23 1.97
CA LEU A 92 13.53 -2.69 2.77
C LEU A 92 13.92 -3.90 3.62
N ASP A 93 13.47 -3.92 4.86
CA ASP A 93 13.67 -5.03 5.80
C ASP A 93 12.55 -6.08 5.68
N ALA A 94 11.35 -5.68 5.20
CA ALA A 94 10.24 -6.56 4.93
C ALA A 94 9.28 -6.00 3.87
N ALA A 95 8.51 -6.88 3.23
CA ALA A 95 7.43 -6.51 2.33
C ALA A 95 6.31 -7.55 2.40
N CYS A 96 5.06 -7.10 2.44
CA CYS A 96 3.88 -7.94 2.51
C CYS A 96 2.78 -7.42 1.61
N GLY A 97 2.26 -8.30 0.74
CA GLY A 97 1.10 -8.05 -0.10
C GLY A 97 -0.10 -8.92 0.28
N GLU A 98 -1.22 -8.76 -0.45
CA GLU A 98 -2.41 -9.59 -0.29
C GLU A 98 -2.09 -11.05 -0.61
N ARG A 99 -2.37 -11.94 0.34
CA ARG A 99 -2.20 -13.39 0.21
C ARG A 99 -3.24 -14.14 1.04
N ALA A 100 -3.48 -15.41 0.70
CA ALA A 100 -4.41 -16.25 1.44
C ALA A 100 -4.00 -16.39 2.93
N GLY A 101 -4.98 -16.42 3.82
CA GLY A 101 -4.78 -16.63 5.25
C GLY A 101 -4.43 -15.38 6.07
N ILE A 102 -4.27 -14.21 5.44
CA ILE A 102 -4.07 -12.93 6.14
C ILE A 102 -5.13 -11.94 5.66
N ALA A 103 -5.81 -11.29 6.61
CA ALA A 103 -6.78 -10.27 6.27
C ALA A 103 -6.08 -9.04 5.66
N LYS A 104 -6.68 -8.51 4.59
CA LYS A 104 -6.15 -7.33 3.90
C LYS A 104 -6.58 -6.03 4.56
N LYS A 105 -5.87 -4.95 4.27
CA LYS A 105 -6.22 -3.61 4.74
C LYS A 105 -7.69 -3.28 4.40
N PRO A 106 -8.47 -2.68 5.32
CA PRO A 106 -8.05 -2.00 6.55
C PRO A 106 -7.86 -2.88 7.78
N ALA A 107 -7.95 -4.23 7.70
CA ALA A 107 -7.54 -5.08 8.79
C ALA A 107 -6.05 -4.88 9.11
N PRO A 108 -5.65 -4.88 10.40
CA PRO A 108 -4.27 -4.60 10.80
C PRO A 108 -3.32 -5.78 10.62
N ASP A 109 -3.83 -6.96 10.24
CA ASP A 109 -3.13 -8.24 10.29
C ASP A 109 -1.79 -8.24 9.57
N MET A 110 -1.73 -7.70 8.35
CA MET A 110 -0.48 -7.60 7.59
C MET A 110 0.54 -6.68 8.28
N LEU A 111 0.07 -5.55 8.82
CA LEU A 111 0.93 -4.60 9.52
C LEU A 111 1.46 -5.21 10.83
N LEU A 112 0.60 -5.83 11.63
CA LEU A 112 0.99 -6.50 12.86
C LEU A 112 1.98 -7.65 12.60
N ALA A 113 1.77 -8.42 11.53
CA ALA A 113 2.71 -9.49 11.14
C ALA A 113 4.10 -8.93 10.78
N ILE A 114 4.17 -7.81 10.05
CA ILE A 114 5.43 -7.12 9.74
C ILE A 114 6.08 -6.56 11.01
N MET A 115 5.30 -5.92 11.88
CA MET A 115 5.83 -5.40 13.16
C MET A 115 6.41 -6.52 14.02
N GLN A 116 5.71 -7.67 14.11
CA GLN A 116 6.22 -8.84 14.81
C GLN A 116 7.53 -9.37 14.20
N GLN A 117 7.60 -9.47 12.88
CA GLN A 117 8.80 -9.92 12.16
C GLN A 117 10.00 -9.00 12.46
N LEU A 118 9.78 -7.69 12.50
CA LEU A 118 10.80 -6.67 12.73
C LEU A 118 11.04 -6.36 14.21
N LYS A 119 10.28 -6.98 15.12
CA LYS A 119 10.28 -6.71 16.57
C LYS A 119 10.03 -5.23 16.87
N ALA A 120 9.14 -4.61 16.09
CA ALA A 120 8.78 -3.21 16.22
C ALA A 120 7.57 -3.05 17.15
N GLU A 121 7.62 -2.05 18.03
CA GLU A 121 6.54 -1.69 18.94
C GLU A 121 5.63 -0.60 18.35
N PRO A 122 4.32 -0.57 18.68
CA PRO A 122 3.42 0.45 18.16
C PRO A 122 3.90 1.89 18.40
N ALA A 123 4.41 2.17 19.60
CA ALA A 123 4.90 3.50 19.99
C ALA A 123 6.13 3.98 19.19
N SER A 124 6.84 3.09 18.51
CA SER A 124 7.99 3.39 17.65
C SER A 124 7.75 3.10 16.18
N THR A 125 6.49 2.87 15.80
CA THR A 125 6.07 2.54 14.43
C THR A 125 5.22 3.66 13.87
N ILE A 126 5.53 4.09 12.66
CA ILE A 126 4.73 5.04 11.89
C ILE A 126 4.31 4.39 10.58
N TYR A 127 3.01 4.43 10.29
CA TYR A 127 2.46 4.02 9.01
C TYR A 127 2.37 5.21 8.06
N ILE A 128 2.80 5.06 6.82
CA ILE A 128 2.72 6.10 5.79
C ILE A 128 1.82 5.59 4.67
N GLY A 129 0.76 6.34 4.37
CA GLY A 129 -0.19 5.92 3.35
C GLY A 129 -0.92 7.07 2.70
N ASP A 130 -1.62 6.79 1.60
CA ASP A 130 -2.24 7.80 0.73
C ASP A 130 -3.76 7.60 0.55
N SER A 131 -4.39 6.79 1.41
CA SER A 131 -5.81 6.45 1.33
C SER A 131 -6.47 6.31 2.70
N ASP A 132 -7.80 6.35 2.71
CA ASP A 132 -8.66 6.02 3.86
C ASP A 132 -8.37 4.64 4.43
N THR A 133 -8.11 3.68 3.54
CA THR A 133 -7.72 2.31 3.93
C THR A 133 -6.44 2.29 4.75
N ASP A 134 -5.46 3.15 4.43
CA ASP A 134 -4.20 3.26 5.16
C ASP A 134 -4.40 3.86 6.55
N ILE A 135 -5.17 4.95 6.63
CA ILE A 135 -5.51 5.61 7.89
C ILE A 135 -6.22 4.62 8.83
N ALA A 136 -7.21 3.89 8.30
CA ALA A 136 -7.93 2.88 9.07
C ALA A 136 -7.03 1.71 9.49
N THR A 137 -6.09 1.28 8.63
CA THR A 137 -5.13 0.21 8.98
C THR A 137 -4.23 0.62 10.13
N ALA A 138 -3.67 1.81 10.09
CA ALA A 138 -2.83 2.35 11.16
C ALA A 138 -3.61 2.46 12.48
N SER A 139 -4.83 3.03 12.42
CA SER A 139 -5.71 3.14 13.58
C SER A 139 -6.04 1.78 14.18
N ASN A 140 -6.38 0.79 13.36
CA ASN A 140 -6.71 -0.57 13.80
C ASN A 140 -5.50 -1.31 14.39
N ALA A 141 -4.29 -0.97 13.97
CA ALA A 141 -3.04 -1.51 14.52
C ALA A 141 -2.53 -0.74 15.74
N GLY A 142 -3.13 0.41 16.09
CA GLY A 142 -2.69 1.25 17.20
C GLY A 142 -1.37 1.99 16.94
N VAL A 143 -1.07 2.33 15.69
CA VAL A 143 0.13 3.08 15.29
C VAL A 143 -0.23 4.44 14.71
N ASP A 144 0.70 5.39 14.77
CA ASP A 144 0.54 6.69 14.12
C ASP A 144 0.57 6.57 12.60
N CYS A 145 -0.18 7.49 11.94
CA CYS A 145 -0.28 7.54 10.48
C CYS A 145 0.11 8.91 9.94
N ILE A 146 0.99 8.92 8.93
CA ILE A 146 1.25 10.10 8.11
C ILE A 146 0.55 9.91 6.76
N GLY A 147 -0.35 10.83 6.43
CA GLY A 147 -1.01 10.89 5.13
C GLY A 147 -0.09 11.50 4.06
N ALA A 148 0.17 10.76 3.00
CA ALA A 148 0.99 11.17 1.86
C ALA A 148 0.14 11.94 0.83
N CYS A 149 0.18 13.28 0.87
CA CYS A 149 -0.68 14.14 0.02
C CYS A 149 -0.34 14.08 -1.47
N TRP A 150 0.87 13.67 -1.84
CA TRP A 150 1.27 13.45 -3.24
C TRP A 150 0.75 12.14 -3.84
N GLY A 151 0.12 11.29 -3.03
CA GLY A 151 -0.34 9.97 -3.42
C GLY A 151 -1.71 9.97 -4.11
N PHE A 152 -2.38 8.84 -4.03
CA PHE A 152 -3.55 8.51 -4.84
C PHE A 152 -4.79 9.39 -4.57
N ARG A 153 -5.04 9.76 -3.30
CA ARG A 153 -6.28 10.47 -2.89
C ARG A 153 -6.11 11.97 -2.67
N GLY A 154 -4.90 12.44 -2.37
CA GLY A 154 -4.59 13.83 -2.10
C GLY A 154 -5.06 14.34 -0.73
N ARG A 155 -4.61 15.56 -0.40
CA ARG A 155 -4.75 16.18 0.94
C ARG A 155 -6.20 16.23 1.42
N ALA A 156 -7.10 16.86 0.65
CA ALA A 156 -8.47 17.11 1.10
C ALA A 156 -9.22 15.81 1.43
N PHE A 157 -8.96 14.74 0.68
CA PHE A 157 -9.53 13.44 0.96
C PHE A 157 -8.98 12.85 2.27
N LEU A 158 -7.67 12.91 2.48
CA LEU A 158 -7.02 12.37 3.68
C LEU A 158 -7.50 13.11 4.95
N GLU A 159 -7.62 14.44 4.88
CA GLU A 159 -8.17 15.26 5.97
C GLU A 159 -9.61 14.85 6.31
N ALA A 160 -10.46 14.71 5.30
CA ALA A 160 -11.85 14.30 5.47
C ALA A 160 -11.99 12.88 6.08
N HIS A 161 -10.96 12.03 5.94
CA HIS A 161 -10.94 10.67 6.50
C HIS A 161 -10.10 10.55 7.77
N GLY A 162 -9.77 11.68 8.42
CA GLY A 162 -9.21 11.71 9.77
C GLY A 162 -7.68 11.61 9.85
N ALA A 163 -6.95 11.86 8.76
CA ALA A 163 -5.50 11.98 8.82
C ALA A 163 -5.10 13.18 9.70
N LYS A 164 -4.33 12.92 10.75
CA LYS A 164 -3.86 13.94 11.71
C LYS A 164 -2.51 14.55 11.31
N LEU A 165 -1.62 13.73 10.77
CA LEU A 165 -0.32 14.13 10.26
C LEU A 165 -0.33 14.02 8.74
N LEU A 166 0.08 15.08 8.07
CA LEU A 166 0.07 15.16 6.61
C LEU A 166 1.44 15.62 6.10
N ALA A 167 1.94 14.93 5.10
CA ALA A 167 3.14 15.28 4.38
C ALA A 167 2.77 15.76 2.98
N GLU A 168 3.16 16.96 2.59
CA GLU A 168 2.95 17.50 1.24
C GLU A 168 3.93 16.90 0.23
N THR A 169 5.14 16.64 0.68
CA THR A 169 6.22 16.09 -0.10
C THR A 169 6.87 14.90 0.61
N VAL A 170 7.59 14.08 -0.13
CA VAL A 170 8.38 12.98 0.44
C VAL A 170 9.38 13.48 1.49
N GLY A 171 9.95 14.69 1.28
CA GLY A 171 10.89 15.29 2.21
C GLY A 171 10.29 15.70 3.57
N ASP A 172 8.96 15.89 3.64
CA ASP A 172 8.31 16.25 4.91
C ASP A 172 8.21 15.05 5.87
N ILE A 173 8.20 13.81 5.34
CA ILE A 173 8.22 12.60 6.16
C ILE A 173 9.36 12.63 7.16
N TRP A 174 10.57 12.95 6.70
CA TRP A 174 11.74 13.00 7.57
C TRP A 174 11.62 14.01 8.72
N LYS A 175 10.90 15.12 8.51
CA LYS A 175 10.66 16.13 9.54
C LYS A 175 9.63 15.68 10.58
N LEU A 176 8.63 14.89 10.12
CA LEU A 176 7.52 14.44 10.97
C LEU A 176 7.87 13.24 11.85
N ILE A 177 8.91 12.48 11.53
CA ILE A 177 9.33 11.29 12.30
C ILE A 177 10.49 11.59 13.27
N LYS A 178 11.03 12.81 13.30
CA LYS A 178 12.02 13.27 14.27
C LYS A 178 11.34 13.77 15.54
#